data_7eb9709b779589ce4494838adc19ed51
#
_entry.id   7eb9709b779589ce4494838adc19ed51
#
_cell.length_a   1.000
_cell.length_b   1.000
_cell.length_c   1.000
_cell.angle_alpha   90.00
_cell.angle_beta   90.00
_cell.angle_gamma   90.00
#
_symmetry.space_group_name_H-M   'P 1'
#
loop_
_entity.id
_entity.type
_entity.pdbx_description
1 polymer ?
#
loop_
_entity_poly.entity_id
_entity_poly.type
_entity_poly.pdbx_seq_one_letter_code
_entity_poly.pdbx_strand_id
1 'polypeptide(L)'
;MTAKTSCRGSFTALVTPFKNGSVDEKAFRSLVDWQIAEGTNGLVPVGTTGERPTLSHEEHSEVVEWCVEQAKGRVPVVAGAGSNSTKEAIGLAQHAEKTGADAVLVVTPYYNKPTQEGMYQHFKAINDAIGIPIIIYNIPPRSVIDMSVDTMKRLFELKNIAGVKDATANVVRVSQQRAAMGEGFNQLSGEDATALGFMAHGGHGCISVTANVAPRLCAGFQASCLKGDYVGALTLQDKLMPLHTALFIETNPAPAKYALSLLGKCGDTVRLPMVPLAEKTRAAVREAMVHAGLIN
;
A
#
# COMPACT_ATOMS: atom_id res chain seq x y z
N MET A 1 24.12 -0.51 -13.36
CA MET A 1 22.81 -1.13 -13.11
C MET A 1 22.36 -0.61 -11.75
N THR A 2 21.37 0.28 -11.70
CA THR A 2 20.74 0.67 -10.43
C THR A 2 20.09 -0.57 -9.84
N ALA A 3 20.43 -0.91 -8.60
CA ALA A 3 19.80 -2.03 -7.90
C ALA A 3 18.29 -1.74 -7.81
N LYS A 4 17.45 -2.57 -8.43
CA LYS A 4 16.00 -2.48 -8.29
C LYS A 4 15.70 -2.61 -6.81
N THR A 5 15.00 -1.63 -6.24
CA THR A 5 14.69 -1.60 -4.80
C THR A 5 13.98 -2.89 -4.38
N SER A 6 14.57 -3.63 -3.46
CA SER A 6 13.95 -4.84 -2.91
C SER A 6 13.07 -4.45 -1.71
N CYS A 7 11.77 -4.30 -1.95
CA CYS A 7 10.79 -4.11 -0.88
C CYS A 7 10.47 -5.47 -0.25
N ARG A 8 10.75 -5.64 1.05
CA ARG A 8 10.48 -6.89 1.79
C ARG A 8 9.84 -6.60 3.14
N GLY A 9 8.90 -7.43 3.54
CA GLY A 9 8.25 -7.33 4.84
C GLY A 9 6.97 -6.50 4.84
N SER A 10 6.71 -5.81 5.94
CA SER A 10 5.48 -5.04 6.16
C SER A 10 5.65 -3.59 5.73
N PHE A 11 4.92 -3.18 4.72
CA PHE A 11 4.80 -1.79 4.27
C PHE A 11 3.44 -1.25 4.65
N THR A 12 3.38 -0.05 5.23
CA THR A 12 2.11 0.54 5.64
C THR A 12 1.54 1.44 4.54
N ALA A 13 0.37 1.08 4.01
CA ALA A 13 -0.41 1.97 3.15
C ALA A 13 -1.02 3.08 4.03
N LEU A 14 -0.28 4.18 4.24
CA LEU A 14 -0.63 5.21 5.21
C LEU A 14 -1.99 5.86 4.93
N VAL A 15 -2.77 6.08 5.98
CA VAL A 15 -3.91 7.01 5.93
C VAL A 15 -3.41 8.44 5.86
N THR A 16 -4.23 9.35 5.33
CA THR A 16 -4.01 10.80 5.41
C THR A 16 -4.96 11.40 6.46
N PRO A 17 -4.48 11.80 7.64
CA PRO A 17 -5.30 12.45 8.66
C PRO A 17 -5.84 13.80 8.17
N PHE A 18 -7.09 14.11 8.53
CA PHE A 18 -7.70 15.42 8.26
C PHE A 18 -8.15 16.10 9.55
N LYS A 19 -8.04 17.44 9.56
CA LYS A 19 -8.51 18.29 10.65
C LYS A 19 -9.01 19.62 10.07
N ASN A 20 -10.21 20.03 10.45
CA ASN A 20 -10.81 21.29 9.99
C ASN A 20 -10.83 21.47 8.46
N GLY A 21 -11.07 20.36 7.71
CA GLY A 21 -11.14 20.37 6.26
C GLY A 21 -9.80 20.23 5.51
N SER A 22 -8.67 20.41 6.19
CA SER A 22 -7.32 20.31 5.63
C SER A 22 -6.60 19.03 6.08
N VAL A 23 -5.49 18.70 5.44
CA VAL A 23 -4.60 17.62 5.91
C VAL A 23 -3.98 18.03 7.27
N ASP A 24 -3.98 17.12 8.23
CA ASP A 24 -3.34 17.30 9.55
C ASP A 24 -1.88 16.85 9.47
N GLU A 25 -0.98 17.75 9.07
CA GLU A 25 0.46 17.48 8.98
C GLU A 25 1.03 16.93 10.29
N LYS A 26 0.66 17.53 11.43
CA LYS A 26 1.19 17.11 12.74
C LYS A 26 0.82 15.66 13.06
N ALA A 27 -0.44 15.28 12.84
CA ALA A 27 -0.89 13.90 13.05
C ALA A 27 -0.23 12.95 12.03
N PHE A 28 -0.07 13.38 10.78
CA PHE A 28 0.59 12.58 9.75
C PHE A 28 2.07 12.30 10.09
N ARG A 29 2.85 13.32 10.44
CA ARG A 29 4.25 13.14 10.84
C ARG A 29 4.39 12.26 12.10
N SER A 30 3.51 12.43 13.07
CA SER A 30 3.46 11.59 14.28
C SER A 30 3.13 10.13 13.92
N LEU A 31 2.22 9.91 12.96
CA LEU A 31 1.87 8.58 12.47
C LEU A 31 3.08 7.91 11.79
N VAL A 32 3.85 8.63 10.97
CA VAL A 32 5.08 8.14 10.35
C VAL A 32 6.08 7.68 11.39
N ASP A 33 6.36 8.49 12.42
CA ASP A 33 7.30 8.13 13.49
C ASP A 33 6.83 6.90 14.27
N TRP A 34 5.53 6.83 14.58
CA TRP A 34 4.97 5.68 15.28
C TRP A 34 5.08 4.40 14.46
N GLN A 35 4.77 4.44 13.17
CA GLN A 35 4.91 3.29 12.28
C GLN A 35 6.35 2.74 12.26
N ILE A 36 7.33 3.64 12.17
CA ILE A 36 8.75 3.28 12.18
C ILE A 36 9.15 2.68 13.53
N ALA A 37 8.72 3.29 14.65
CA ALA A 37 9.00 2.80 15.99
C ALA A 37 8.39 1.42 16.27
N GLU A 38 7.27 1.09 15.63
CA GLU A 38 6.60 -0.20 15.72
C GLU A 38 7.16 -1.26 14.76
N GLY A 39 8.16 -0.92 13.93
CA GLY A 39 8.92 -1.86 13.12
C GLY A 39 8.41 -2.08 11.69
N THR A 40 7.64 -1.12 11.13
CA THR A 40 7.31 -1.17 9.70
C THR A 40 8.59 -1.22 8.85
N ASN A 41 8.56 -1.95 7.74
CA ASN A 41 9.69 -2.06 6.80
C ASN A 41 9.65 -1.01 5.70
N GLY A 42 8.57 -0.24 5.59
CA GLY A 42 8.43 0.85 4.63
C GLY A 42 7.09 1.54 4.71
N LEU A 43 6.98 2.68 4.06
CA LEU A 43 5.84 3.58 4.11
C LEU A 43 5.32 3.85 2.70
N VAL A 44 4.00 3.85 2.56
CA VAL A 44 3.34 4.10 1.27
C VAL A 44 2.31 5.24 1.45
N PRO A 45 2.73 6.52 1.37
CA PRO A 45 1.82 7.66 1.42
C PRO A 45 0.98 7.77 0.14
N VAL A 46 -0.13 8.47 0.23
CA VAL A 46 -1.03 8.90 -0.86
C VAL A 46 -1.45 7.80 -1.84
N GLY A 47 -1.55 6.56 -1.33
CA GLY A 47 -2.22 5.46 -2.03
C GLY A 47 -3.75 5.55 -1.88
N THR A 48 -4.45 4.45 -2.19
CA THR A 48 -5.91 4.34 -2.00
C THR A 48 -6.32 4.62 -0.54
N THR A 49 -5.59 4.04 0.42
CA THR A 49 -5.81 4.22 1.86
C THR A 49 -5.50 5.65 2.31
N GLY A 50 -4.62 6.36 1.60
CA GLY A 50 -4.31 7.77 1.83
C GLY A 50 -5.30 8.74 1.20
N GLU A 51 -6.47 8.28 0.74
CA GLU A 51 -7.54 9.10 0.12
C GLU A 51 -7.06 9.97 -1.04
N ARG A 52 -6.08 9.48 -1.83
CA ARG A 52 -5.50 10.21 -2.97
C ARG A 52 -6.54 10.89 -3.89
N PRO A 53 -7.70 10.25 -4.24
CA PRO A 53 -8.66 10.87 -5.16
C PRO A 53 -9.29 12.17 -4.66
N THR A 54 -9.24 12.45 -3.36
CA THR A 54 -9.84 13.63 -2.72
C THR A 54 -8.81 14.64 -2.22
N LEU A 55 -7.53 14.37 -2.44
CA LEU A 55 -6.46 15.35 -2.22
C LEU A 55 -6.32 16.25 -3.44
N SER A 56 -6.06 17.54 -3.22
CA SER A 56 -5.58 18.41 -4.28
C SER A 56 -4.17 17.99 -4.72
N HIS A 57 -3.68 18.49 -5.85
CA HIS A 57 -2.31 18.20 -6.28
C HIS A 57 -1.26 18.74 -5.30
N GLU A 58 -1.54 19.88 -4.68
CA GLU A 58 -0.71 20.51 -3.66
C GLU A 58 -0.67 19.64 -2.40
N GLU A 59 -1.84 19.25 -1.86
CA GLU A 59 -1.92 18.37 -0.69
C GLU A 59 -1.24 17.01 -0.93
N HIS A 60 -1.41 16.44 -2.15
CA HIS A 60 -0.74 15.21 -2.53
C HIS A 60 0.79 15.37 -2.45
N SER A 61 1.31 16.46 -3.01
CA SER A 61 2.74 16.76 -3.02
C SER A 61 3.28 16.97 -1.62
N GLU A 62 2.61 17.78 -0.79
CA GLU A 62 2.97 18.05 0.60
C GLU A 62 3.02 16.76 1.44
N VAL A 63 2.03 15.87 1.31
CA VAL A 63 2.02 14.60 2.07
C VAL A 63 3.18 13.68 1.68
N VAL A 64 3.59 13.66 0.41
CA VAL A 64 4.78 12.91 -0.03
C VAL A 64 6.04 13.54 0.57
N GLU A 65 6.18 14.87 0.50
CA GLU A 65 7.30 15.61 1.08
C GLU A 65 7.43 15.35 2.58
N TRP A 66 6.35 15.53 3.33
CA TRP A 66 6.33 15.27 4.77
C TRP A 66 6.69 13.83 5.13
N CYS A 67 6.26 12.86 4.31
CA CYS A 67 6.58 11.46 4.54
C CYS A 67 8.08 11.20 4.36
N VAL A 68 8.69 11.69 3.28
CA VAL A 68 10.12 11.54 2.99
C VAL A 68 10.96 12.27 4.05
N GLU A 69 10.63 13.52 4.35
CA GLU A 69 11.30 14.32 5.37
C GLU A 69 11.22 13.66 6.76
N GLN A 70 10.05 13.13 7.13
CA GLN A 70 9.86 12.53 8.45
C GLN A 70 10.50 11.14 8.53
N ALA A 71 10.47 10.36 7.45
CA ALA A 71 11.14 9.05 7.40
C ALA A 71 12.65 9.17 7.56
N LYS A 72 13.27 10.23 7.04
CA LYS A 72 14.73 10.51 7.15
C LYS A 72 15.62 9.34 6.78
N GLY A 73 15.22 8.56 5.78
CA GLY A 73 15.95 7.37 5.34
C GLY A 73 15.95 6.19 6.33
N ARG A 74 15.16 6.25 7.43
CA ARG A 74 15.04 5.14 8.40
C ARG A 74 14.36 3.91 7.80
N VAL A 75 13.41 4.12 6.90
CA VAL A 75 12.72 3.11 6.10
C VAL A 75 12.43 3.68 4.72
N PRO A 76 12.32 2.84 3.67
CA PRO A 76 11.98 3.31 2.33
C PRO A 76 10.57 3.90 2.27
N VAL A 77 10.42 4.93 1.42
CA VAL A 77 9.14 5.57 1.07
C VAL A 77 8.79 5.24 -0.36
N VAL A 78 7.65 4.58 -0.56
CA VAL A 78 7.09 4.22 -1.88
C VAL A 78 5.88 5.11 -2.14
N ALA A 79 6.07 6.23 -2.83
CA ALA A 79 5.02 7.24 -3.02
C ALA A 79 3.94 6.79 -4.01
N GLY A 80 2.68 6.96 -3.67
CA GLY A 80 1.56 6.75 -4.61
C GLY A 80 1.61 7.79 -5.73
N ALA A 81 1.75 7.34 -6.99
CA ALA A 81 1.86 8.21 -8.16
C ALA A 81 0.94 7.80 -9.32
N GLY A 82 -0.01 6.88 -9.07
CA GLY A 82 -0.90 6.38 -10.11
C GLY A 82 -2.03 7.34 -10.47
N SER A 83 -2.41 7.36 -11.74
CA SER A 83 -3.59 8.04 -12.27
C SER A 83 -4.12 7.29 -13.50
N ASN A 84 -5.40 7.52 -13.83
CA ASN A 84 -5.95 7.08 -15.11
C ASN A 84 -5.61 8.04 -16.29
N SER A 85 -4.90 9.14 -16.00
CA SER A 85 -4.25 10.02 -16.97
C SER A 85 -2.76 9.77 -16.95
N THR A 86 -2.18 9.34 -18.08
CA THR A 86 -0.72 9.10 -18.18
C THR A 86 0.10 10.36 -17.88
N LYS A 87 -0.36 11.52 -18.37
CA LYS A 87 0.31 12.81 -18.12
C LYS A 87 0.34 13.15 -16.63
N GLU A 88 -0.76 12.95 -15.93
CA GLU A 88 -0.84 13.19 -14.48
C GLU A 88 0.06 12.21 -13.71
N ALA A 89 0.01 10.91 -14.04
CA ALA A 89 0.86 9.89 -13.41
C ALA A 89 2.35 10.21 -13.57
N ILE A 90 2.78 10.70 -14.75
CA ILE A 90 4.15 11.15 -14.98
C ILE A 90 4.49 12.33 -14.06
N GLY A 91 3.64 13.35 -13.97
CA GLY A 91 3.91 14.51 -13.09
C GLY A 91 4.04 14.14 -11.63
N LEU A 92 3.15 13.25 -11.13
CA LEU A 92 3.21 12.74 -9.75
C LEU A 92 4.48 11.90 -9.50
N ALA A 93 4.87 11.06 -10.46
CA ALA A 93 6.07 10.23 -10.34
C ALA A 93 7.36 11.08 -10.35
N GLN A 94 7.43 12.11 -11.21
CA GLN A 94 8.55 13.06 -11.25
C GLN A 94 8.65 13.89 -9.97
N HIS A 95 7.50 14.30 -9.40
CA HIS A 95 7.49 14.97 -8.10
C HIS A 95 8.03 14.06 -6.99
N ALA A 96 7.56 12.81 -6.92
CA ALA A 96 8.04 11.84 -5.93
C ALA A 96 9.56 11.59 -6.05
N GLU A 97 10.08 11.46 -7.27
CA GLU A 97 11.53 11.32 -7.52
C GLU A 97 12.30 12.55 -7.03
N LYS A 98 11.83 13.76 -7.39
CA LYS A 98 12.45 15.03 -6.98
C LYS A 98 12.46 15.20 -5.46
N THR A 99 11.43 14.74 -4.78
CA THR A 99 11.30 14.79 -3.32
C THR A 99 12.22 13.78 -2.62
N GLY A 100 12.74 12.78 -3.33
CA GLY A 100 13.64 11.77 -2.79
C GLY A 100 12.91 10.51 -2.30
N ALA A 101 11.73 10.21 -2.82
CA ALA A 101 11.10 8.90 -2.61
C ALA A 101 11.96 7.77 -3.21
N ASP A 102 11.99 6.62 -2.52
CA ASP A 102 12.80 5.46 -2.94
C ASP A 102 12.18 4.72 -4.13
N ALA A 103 10.87 4.80 -4.31
CA ALA A 103 10.12 4.20 -5.40
C ALA A 103 8.75 4.86 -5.55
N VAL A 104 8.05 4.56 -6.64
CA VAL A 104 6.65 4.94 -6.83
C VAL A 104 5.74 3.73 -6.94
N LEU A 105 4.52 3.83 -6.38
CA LEU A 105 3.43 2.89 -6.53
C LEU A 105 2.44 3.43 -7.56
N VAL A 106 2.30 2.75 -8.69
CA VAL A 106 1.45 3.20 -9.80
C VAL A 106 0.30 2.21 -10.01
N VAL A 107 -0.93 2.64 -9.72
CA VAL A 107 -2.13 1.83 -9.96
C VAL A 107 -2.42 1.75 -11.47
N THR A 108 -2.91 0.57 -11.92
CA THR A 108 -3.44 0.42 -13.28
C THR A 108 -4.54 1.45 -13.53
N PRO A 109 -4.61 2.07 -14.75
CA PRO A 109 -5.62 3.07 -15.04
C PRO A 109 -7.03 2.53 -14.80
N TYR A 110 -7.77 3.23 -13.94
CA TYR A 110 -9.13 2.91 -13.55
C TYR A 110 -10.14 3.72 -14.39
N TYR A 111 -11.39 3.31 -14.43
CA TYR A 111 -12.51 3.97 -15.11
C TYR A 111 -12.46 3.91 -16.65
N ASN A 112 -11.39 4.38 -17.30
CA ASN A 112 -11.23 4.41 -18.75
C ASN A 112 -10.81 3.07 -19.38
N LYS A 113 -10.52 2.04 -18.56
CA LYS A 113 -10.33 0.62 -18.93
C LYS A 113 -9.42 0.38 -20.14
N PRO A 114 -8.15 0.77 -20.13
CA PRO A 114 -7.26 0.49 -21.25
C PRO A 114 -7.09 -1.02 -21.48
N THR A 115 -6.73 -1.39 -22.72
CA THR A 115 -6.33 -2.75 -23.07
C THR A 115 -4.97 -3.10 -22.43
N GLN A 116 -4.51 -4.35 -22.54
CA GLN A 116 -3.18 -4.76 -22.09
C GLN A 116 -2.08 -3.92 -22.74
N GLU A 117 -2.19 -3.63 -24.04
CA GLU A 117 -1.26 -2.75 -24.74
C GLU A 117 -1.35 -1.30 -24.24
N GLY A 118 -2.54 -0.79 -23.96
CA GLY A 118 -2.72 0.53 -23.37
C GLY A 118 -2.07 0.64 -21.99
N MET A 119 -2.19 -0.40 -21.15
CA MET A 119 -1.48 -0.47 -19.87
C MET A 119 0.03 -0.50 -20.06
N TYR A 120 0.53 -1.32 -20.98
CA TYR A 120 1.97 -1.35 -21.31
C TYR A 120 2.49 0.03 -21.68
N GLN A 121 1.83 0.72 -22.61
CA GLN A 121 2.25 2.06 -23.06
C GLN A 121 2.18 3.10 -21.93
N HIS A 122 1.16 3.02 -21.06
CA HIS A 122 1.02 3.88 -19.88
C HIS A 122 2.24 3.74 -18.94
N PHE A 123 2.55 2.50 -18.53
CA PHE A 123 3.68 2.24 -17.64
C PHE A 123 5.03 2.51 -18.30
N LYS A 124 5.15 2.24 -19.62
CA LYS A 124 6.35 2.58 -20.37
C LYS A 124 6.60 4.08 -20.38
N ALA A 125 5.58 4.88 -20.62
CA ALA A 125 5.73 6.36 -20.62
C ALA A 125 6.16 6.89 -19.24
N ILE A 126 5.66 6.31 -18.13
CA ILE A 126 6.11 6.66 -16.78
C ILE A 126 7.56 6.21 -16.56
N ASN A 127 7.90 4.97 -16.96
CA ASN A 127 9.26 4.43 -16.86
C ASN A 127 10.30 5.32 -17.57
N ASP A 128 9.93 5.83 -18.75
CA ASP A 128 10.84 6.64 -19.56
C ASP A 128 11.01 8.07 -18.99
N ALA A 129 10.10 8.50 -18.11
CA ALA A 129 10.06 9.85 -17.55
C ALA A 129 10.76 10.00 -16.19
N ILE A 130 11.10 8.89 -15.51
CA ILE A 130 11.73 8.89 -14.18
C ILE A 130 12.88 7.90 -14.09
N GLY A 131 13.74 8.05 -13.08
CA GLY A 131 14.89 7.17 -12.82
C GLY A 131 14.73 6.23 -11.62
N ILE A 132 13.67 6.40 -10.79
CA ILE A 132 13.43 5.59 -9.61
C ILE A 132 12.55 4.37 -9.91
N PRO A 133 12.60 3.30 -9.05
CA PRO A 133 11.82 2.09 -9.23
C PRO A 133 10.30 2.33 -9.26
N ILE A 134 9.60 1.57 -10.11
CA ILE A 134 8.14 1.54 -10.22
C ILE A 134 7.62 0.21 -9.72
N ILE A 135 6.68 0.24 -8.76
CA ILE A 135 5.89 -0.91 -8.34
C ILE A 135 4.51 -0.76 -8.99
N ILE A 136 4.16 -1.72 -9.84
CA ILE A 136 2.84 -1.80 -10.47
C ILE A 136 1.81 -2.09 -9.37
N TYR A 137 0.69 -1.39 -9.35
CA TYR A 137 -0.41 -1.72 -8.45
C TYR A 137 -1.59 -2.28 -9.25
N ASN A 138 -1.77 -3.60 -9.16
CA ASN A 138 -2.85 -4.32 -9.82
C ASN A 138 -3.97 -4.62 -8.82
N ILE A 139 -5.13 -3.95 -9.01
CA ILE A 139 -6.29 -4.05 -8.11
C ILE A 139 -7.60 -4.12 -8.89
N PRO A 140 -7.92 -5.27 -9.51
CA PRO A 140 -9.12 -5.45 -10.32
C PRO A 140 -10.45 -5.07 -9.64
N PRO A 141 -10.66 -5.33 -8.31
CA PRO A 141 -11.89 -4.92 -7.63
C PRO A 141 -12.17 -3.41 -7.65
N ARG A 142 -11.14 -2.56 -7.86
CA ARG A 142 -11.27 -1.09 -7.94
C ARG A 142 -11.04 -0.53 -9.34
N SER A 143 -10.09 -1.09 -10.10
CA SER A 143 -9.75 -0.62 -11.44
C SER A 143 -10.60 -1.26 -12.54
N VAL A 144 -11.30 -2.37 -12.24
CA VAL A 144 -12.07 -3.20 -13.17
C VAL A 144 -11.22 -3.97 -14.20
N ILE A 145 -10.00 -3.50 -14.47
CA ILE A 145 -9.04 -4.16 -15.36
C ILE A 145 -8.02 -4.95 -14.54
N ASP A 146 -7.56 -6.06 -15.11
CA ASP A 146 -6.52 -6.93 -14.55
C ASP A 146 -5.34 -6.98 -15.51
N MET A 147 -4.15 -6.62 -15.03
CA MET A 147 -2.93 -6.73 -15.81
C MET A 147 -2.48 -8.18 -15.85
N SER A 148 -2.33 -8.74 -17.06
CA SER A 148 -1.87 -10.11 -17.27
C SER A 148 -0.40 -10.28 -16.86
N VAL A 149 -0.02 -11.52 -16.52
CA VAL A 149 1.38 -11.89 -16.25
C VAL A 149 2.27 -11.59 -17.46
N ASP A 150 1.78 -11.82 -18.68
CA ASP A 150 2.52 -11.54 -19.91
C ASP A 150 2.79 -10.03 -20.09
N THR A 151 1.81 -9.18 -19.76
CA THR A 151 2.02 -7.73 -19.78
C THR A 151 3.03 -7.30 -18.72
N MET A 152 2.98 -7.87 -17.52
CA MET A 152 3.97 -7.63 -16.46
C MET A 152 5.37 -8.06 -16.88
N LYS A 153 5.50 -9.21 -17.56
CA LYS A 153 6.77 -9.71 -18.10
C LYS A 153 7.38 -8.73 -19.09
N ARG A 154 6.60 -8.24 -20.05
CA ARG A 154 7.05 -7.21 -21.00
C ARG A 154 7.50 -5.92 -20.29
N LEU A 155 6.74 -5.50 -19.27
CA LEU A 155 7.08 -4.32 -18.46
C LEU A 155 8.37 -4.52 -17.66
N PHE A 156 8.60 -5.73 -17.13
CA PHE A 156 9.80 -6.02 -16.34
C PHE A 156 11.10 -5.95 -17.13
N GLU A 157 11.04 -6.00 -18.47
CA GLU A 157 12.17 -5.75 -19.37
C GLU A 157 12.60 -4.28 -19.34
N LEU A 158 11.73 -3.36 -18.90
CA LEU A 158 12.04 -1.94 -18.77
C LEU A 158 12.91 -1.67 -17.53
N LYS A 159 13.69 -0.59 -17.59
CA LYS A 159 14.74 -0.28 -16.61
C LYS A 159 14.23 -0.15 -15.18
N ASN A 160 13.11 0.58 -14.98
CA ASN A 160 12.66 0.99 -13.67
C ASN A 160 11.51 0.15 -13.11
N ILE A 161 10.90 -0.75 -13.89
CA ILE A 161 9.86 -1.66 -13.37
C ILE A 161 10.50 -2.65 -12.39
N ALA A 162 10.16 -2.55 -11.11
CA ALA A 162 10.77 -3.34 -10.04
C ALA A 162 9.89 -4.51 -9.57
N GLY A 163 8.56 -4.39 -9.68
CA GLY A 163 7.67 -5.42 -9.15
C GLY A 163 6.20 -5.03 -9.18
N VAL A 164 5.41 -5.74 -8.40
CA VAL A 164 3.96 -5.56 -8.29
C VAL A 164 3.49 -5.55 -6.84
N LYS A 165 2.52 -4.68 -6.53
CA LYS A 165 1.55 -4.86 -5.45
C LYS A 165 0.35 -5.56 -6.06
N ASP A 166 0.16 -6.84 -5.74
CA ASP A 166 -0.95 -7.65 -6.26
C ASP A 166 -2.10 -7.69 -5.24
N ALA A 167 -3.22 -7.07 -5.60
CA ALA A 167 -4.44 -7.04 -4.82
C ALA A 167 -5.59 -7.81 -5.50
N THR A 168 -5.25 -8.90 -6.20
CA THR A 168 -6.24 -9.81 -6.81
C THR A 168 -6.79 -10.84 -5.83
N ALA A 169 -6.16 -11.01 -4.66
CA ALA A 169 -6.37 -12.12 -3.72
C ALA A 169 -6.08 -13.52 -4.32
N ASN A 170 -5.54 -13.60 -5.53
CA ASN A 170 -5.19 -14.85 -6.21
C ASN A 170 -3.72 -15.23 -5.97
N VAL A 171 -3.46 -16.01 -4.93
CA VAL A 171 -2.10 -16.39 -4.53
C VAL A 171 -1.34 -17.24 -5.57
N VAL A 172 -2.05 -17.91 -6.49
CA VAL A 172 -1.43 -18.66 -7.60
C VAL A 172 -0.58 -17.76 -8.49
N ARG A 173 -0.96 -16.49 -8.63
CA ARG A 173 -0.23 -15.49 -9.44
C ARG A 173 1.21 -15.30 -8.99
N VAL A 174 1.51 -15.47 -7.70
CA VAL A 174 2.88 -15.36 -7.17
C VAL A 174 3.81 -16.35 -7.85
N SER A 175 3.37 -17.62 -7.96
CA SER A 175 4.14 -18.67 -8.64
C SER A 175 4.23 -18.43 -10.15
N GLN A 176 3.14 -17.99 -10.78
CA GLN A 176 3.11 -17.67 -12.21
C GLN A 176 4.04 -16.50 -12.55
N GLN A 177 4.00 -15.43 -11.76
CA GLN A 177 4.87 -14.26 -11.92
C GLN A 177 6.35 -14.63 -11.71
N ARG A 178 6.67 -15.45 -10.69
CA ARG A 178 8.04 -15.92 -10.45
C ARG A 178 8.53 -16.82 -11.60
N ALA A 179 7.71 -17.72 -12.12
CA ALA A 179 8.06 -18.56 -13.26
C ALA A 179 8.34 -17.72 -14.52
N ALA A 180 7.60 -16.63 -14.74
CA ALA A 180 7.72 -15.78 -15.92
C ALA A 180 8.88 -14.78 -15.85
N MET A 181 9.22 -14.28 -14.66
CA MET A 181 10.13 -13.14 -14.46
C MET A 181 11.30 -13.44 -13.51
N GLY A 182 11.32 -14.61 -12.84
CA GLY A 182 12.32 -14.96 -11.86
C GLY A 182 12.18 -14.25 -10.50
N GLU A 183 13.14 -14.46 -9.62
CA GLU A 183 13.14 -13.93 -8.25
C GLU A 183 13.41 -12.42 -8.16
N GLY A 184 13.93 -11.82 -9.24
CA GLY A 184 14.22 -10.39 -9.30
C GLY A 184 12.99 -9.50 -9.43
N PHE A 185 11.81 -10.07 -9.75
CA PHE A 185 10.55 -9.35 -9.79
C PHE A 185 9.96 -9.29 -8.39
N ASN A 186 9.92 -8.09 -7.79
CA ASN A 186 9.44 -7.91 -6.43
C ASN A 186 7.91 -8.08 -6.35
N GLN A 187 7.44 -8.98 -5.49
CA GLN A 187 6.03 -9.32 -5.36
C GLN A 187 5.54 -9.00 -3.96
N LEU A 188 4.63 -8.01 -3.85
CA LEU A 188 4.03 -7.58 -2.60
C LEU A 188 2.53 -7.87 -2.62
N SER A 189 2.01 -8.48 -1.57
CA SER A 189 0.57 -8.62 -1.39
C SER A 189 -0.07 -7.25 -1.19
N GLY A 190 -1.21 -7.01 -1.84
CA GLY A 190 -2.07 -5.85 -1.58
C GLY A 190 -3.28 -6.21 -0.71
N GLU A 191 -3.32 -7.45 -0.18
CA GLU A 191 -4.45 -8.03 0.54
C GLU A 191 -3.95 -8.68 1.84
N ASP A 192 -4.32 -8.12 2.98
CA ASP A 192 -3.88 -8.58 4.30
C ASP A 192 -4.38 -10.00 4.62
N ALA A 193 -5.64 -10.30 4.30
CA ALA A 193 -6.26 -11.56 4.68
C ALA A 193 -5.65 -12.79 3.97
N THR A 194 -5.12 -12.62 2.76
CA THR A 194 -4.48 -13.69 1.99
C THR A 194 -2.95 -13.67 2.06
N ALA A 195 -2.37 -12.75 2.85
CA ALA A 195 -0.92 -12.51 2.88
C ALA A 195 -0.11 -13.74 3.31
N LEU A 196 -0.63 -14.59 4.22
CA LEU A 196 0.04 -15.83 4.61
C LEU A 196 0.25 -16.77 3.42
N GLY A 197 -0.80 -17.02 2.64
CA GLY A 197 -0.74 -17.83 1.44
C GLY A 197 0.17 -17.20 0.37
N PHE A 198 0.10 -15.87 0.20
CA PHE A 198 0.94 -15.12 -0.72
C PHE A 198 2.43 -15.29 -0.38
N MET A 199 2.80 -15.17 0.90
CA MET A 199 4.18 -15.38 1.38
C MET A 199 4.63 -16.83 1.24
N ALA A 200 3.74 -17.81 1.48
CA ALA A 200 4.04 -19.23 1.32
C ALA A 200 4.30 -19.60 -0.14
N HIS A 201 3.71 -18.90 -1.11
CA HIS A 201 4.03 -19.03 -2.53
C HIS A 201 5.34 -18.34 -2.93
N GLY A 202 6.05 -17.68 -2.00
CA GLY A 202 7.34 -17.01 -2.23
C GLY A 202 7.20 -15.52 -2.51
N GLY A 203 6.16 -14.87 -2.00
CA GLY A 203 6.03 -13.41 -1.97
C GLY A 203 7.10 -12.75 -1.09
N HIS A 204 7.27 -11.45 -1.26
CA HIS A 204 8.32 -10.69 -0.58
C HIS A 204 7.81 -9.85 0.59
N GLY A 205 6.50 -9.63 0.69
CA GLY A 205 5.92 -8.77 1.72
C GLY A 205 4.47 -8.40 1.45
N CYS A 206 3.97 -7.44 2.21
CA CYS A 206 2.63 -6.90 2.05
C CYS A 206 2.63 -5.36 2.16
N ILE A 207 1.93 -4.68 1.27
CA ILE A 207 1.53 -3.27 1.44
C ILE A 207 0.15 -3.28 2.10
N SER A 208 0.14 -3.18 3.41
CA SER A 208 -0.94 -3.50 4.32
C SER A 208 -1.81 -2.30 4.68
N VAL A 209 -3.11 -2.50 4.79
CA VAL A 209 -4.04 -1.56 5.44
C VAL A 209 -4.03 -1.76 6.95
N THR A 210 -4.03 -3.01 7.40
CA THR A 210 -4.04 -3.36 8.83
C THR A 210 -2.82 -2.84 9.58
N ALA A 211 -1.68 -2.71 8.90
CA ALA A 211 -0.47 -2.13 9.48
C ALA A 211 -0.64 -0.66 9.95
N ASN A 212 -1.64 0.08 9.45
CA ASN A 212 -1.97 1.40 10.04
C ASN A 212 -2.36 1.27 11.51
N VAL A 213 -3.06 0.20 11.88
CA VAL A 213 -3.67 0.01 13.21
C VAL A 213 -2.83 -0.90 14.11
N ALA A 214 -2.21 -1.93 13.52
CA ALA A 214 -1.45 -2.96 14.23
C ALA A 214 -0.04 -3.15 13.62
N PRO A 215 0.79 -2.09 13.52
CA PRO A 215 2.06 -2.16 12.79
C PRO A 215 3.01 -3.22 13.35
N ARG A 216 3.15 -3.33 14.67
CA ARG A 216 4.04 -4.33 15.30
C ARG A 216 3.62 -5.77 15.01
N LEU A 217 2.33 -6.06 15.03
CA LEU A 217 1.82 -7.40 14.73
C LEU A 217 2.01 -7.74 13.24
N CYS A 218 1.73 -6.79 12.33
CA CYS A 218 1.95 -6.97 10.90
C CYS A 218 3.44 -7.12 10.56
N ALA A 219 4.33 -6.35 11.20
CA ALA A 219 5.77 -6.49 11.03
C ALA A 219 6.27 -7.86 11.53
N GLY A 220 5.80 -8.31 12.71
CA GLY A 220 6.10 -9.62 13.26
C GLY A 220 5.63 -10.76 12.37
N PHE A 221 4.41 -10.66 11.84
CA PHE A 221 3.84 -11.61 10.88
C PHE A 221 4.72 -11.74 9.62
N GLN A 222 5.07 -10.63 9.00
CA GLN A 222 5.92 -10.64 7.81
C GLN A 222 7.33 -11.16 8.10
N ALA A 223 7.89 -10.82 9.27
CA ALA A 223 9.19 -11.31 9.70
C ALA A 223 9.20 -12.84 9.89
N SER A 224 8.13 -13.41 10.48
CA SER A 224 7.96 -14.87 10.61
C SER A 224 7.89 -15.54 9.22
N CYS A 225 7.09 -15.02 8.30
CA CYS A 225 7.00 -15.53 6.93
C CYS A 225 8.37 -15.52 6.23
N LEU A 226 9.10 -14.41 6.31
CA LEU A 226 10.42 -14.25 5.66
C LEU A 226 11.49 -15.18 6.23
N LYS A 227 11.33 -15.61 7.49
CA LYS A 227 12.21 -16.62 8.14
C LYS A 227 11.78 -18.07 7.85
N GLY A 228 10.66 -18.28 7.17
CA GLY A 228 10.07 -19.60 6.96
C GLY A 228 9.33 -20.17 8.18
N ASP A 229 9.12 -19.37 9.22
CA ASP A 229 8.32 -19.74 10.39
C ASP A 229 6.81 -19.53 10.11
N TYR A 230 6.24 -20.43 9.33
CA TYR A 230 4.81 -20.37 8.99
C TYR A 230 3.88 -20.78 10.14
N VAL A 231 4.39 -21.50 11.16
CA VAL A 231 3.61 -21.82 12.37
C VAL A 231 3.42 -20.55 13.21
N GLY A 232 4.48 -19.81 13.47
CA GLY A 232 4.41 -18.53 14.15
C GLY A 232 3.61 -17.48 13.34
N ALA A 233 3.81 -17.46 12.02
CA ALA A 233 3.03 -16.57 11.14
C ALA A 233 1.52 -16.89 11.18
N LEU A 234 1.12 -18.16 11.20
CA LEU A 234 -0.29 -18.56 11.30
C LEU A 234 -0.93 -18.06 12.61
N THR A 235 -0.22 -18.17 13.73
CA THR A 235 -0.69 -17.64 15.01
C THR A 235 -1.00 -16.14 14.96
N LEU A 236 -0.12 -15.36 14.27
CA LEU A 236 -0.33 -13.92 14.08
C LEU A 236 -1.44 -13.63 13.05
N GLN A 237 -1.55 -14.44 12.00
CA GLN A 237 -2.64 -14.36 11.02
C GLN A 237 -4.00 -14.55 11.68
N ASP A 238 -4.17 -15.59 12.50
CA ASP A 238 -5.43 -15.88 13.22
C ASP A 238 -5.78 -14.73 14.17
N LYS A 239 -4.80 -14.20 14.87
CA LYS A 239 -4.97 -13.03 15.75
C LYS A 239 -5.40 -11.78 14.99
N LEU A 240 -4.89 -11.57 13.78
CA LEU A 240 -5.16 -10.39 12.96
C LEU A 240 -6.39 -10.55 12.06
N MET A 241 -6.85 -11.77 11.79
CA MET A 241 -7.91 -12.04 10.81
C MET A 241 -9.23 -11.28 11.09
N PRO A 242 -9.74 -11.19 12.32
CA PRO A 242 -10.92 -10.37 12.59
C PRO A 242 -10.70 -8.90 12.23
N LEU A 243 -9.50 -8.38 12.50
CA LEU A 243 -9.16 -6.98 12.14
C LEU A 243 -9.02 -6.80 10.63
N HIS A 244 -8.37 -7.72 9.92
CA HIS A 244 -8.31 -7.72 8.45
C HIS A 244 -9.71 -7.62 7.84
N THR A 245 -10.66 -8.39 8.36
CA THR A 245 -12.04 -8.38 7.88
C THR A 245 -12.78 -7.09 8.25
N ALA A 246 -12.65 -6.65 9.52
CA ALA A 246 -13.39 -5.49 10.01
C ALA A 246 -13.01 -4.19 9.31
N LEU A 247 -11.74 -4.05 8.91
CA LEU A 247 -11.25 -2.87 8.19
C LEU A 247 -11.76 -2.73 6.75
N PHE A 248 -12.52 -3.73 6.25
CA PHE A 248 -13.10 -3.74 4.91
C PHE A 248 -14.62 -3.98 4.89
N ILE A 249 -15.31 -3.97 6.04
CA ILE A 249 -16.78 -4.05 6.11
C ILE A 249 -17.42 -2.89 5.36
N GLU A 250 -16.87 -1.69 5.53
CA GLU A 250 -17.16 -0.52 4.70
C GLU A 250 -15.89 -0.09 3.95
N THR A 251 -16.04 0.83 3.03
CA THR A 251 -14.93 1.23 2.15
C THR A 251 -13.73 1.77 2.93
N ASN A 252 -12.57 1.10 2.78
CA ASN A 252 -11.30 1.60 3.26
C ASN A 252 -10.98 2.98 2.61
N PRO A 253 -10.54 4.04 3.40
CA PRO A 253 -9.92 3.91 4.71
C PRO A 253 -10.82 4.25 5.93
N ALA A 254 -12.11 4.44 5.79
CA ALA A 254 -12.95 4.89 6.91
C ALA A 254 -12.82 3.99 8.16
N PRO A 255 -12.88 2.61 8.05
CA PRO A 255 -12.66 1.75 9.21
C PRO A 255 -11.27 1.87 9.82
N ALA A 256 -10.22 2.02 9.00
CA ALA A 256 -8.84 2.16 9.49
C ALA A 256 -8.64 3.49 10.24
N LYS A 257 -9.22 4.58 9.75
CA LYS A 257 -9.17 5.89 10.45
C LYS A 257 -9.94 5.86 11.76
N TYR A 258 -11.10 5.21 11.78
CA TYR A 258 -11.84 5.01 13.03
C TYR A 258 -11.01 4.20 14.05
N ALA A 259 -10.39 3.11 13.64
CA ALA A 259 -9.52 2.33 14.51
C ALA A 259 -8.33 3.16 15.05
N LEU A 260 -7.72 3.99 14.21
CA LEU A 260 -6.65 4.91 14.61
C LEU A 260 -7.14 5.98 15.59
N SER A 261 -8.40 6.43 15.47
CA SER A 261 -8.98 7.38 16.42
C SER A 261 -9.15 6.77 17.82
N LEU A 262 -9.50 5.48 17.89
CA LEU A 262 -9.56 4.75 19.15
C LEU A 262 -8.17 4.60 19.81
N LEU A 263 -7.10 4.57 19.02
CA LEU A 263 -5.71 4.56 19.49
C LEU A 263 -5.16 5.98 19.79
N GLY A 264 -5.96 7.02 19.56
CA GLY A 264 -5.52 8.42 19.74
C GLY A 264 -4.43 8.87 18.76
N LYS A 265 -4.34 8.22 17.58
CA LYS A 265 -3.31 8.51 16.59
C LYS A 265 -3.71 9.58 15.57
N CYS A 266 -4.98 9.64 15.19
CA CYS A 266 -5.56 10.70 14.37
C CYS A 266 -7.09 10.74 14.54
N GLY A 267 -7.75 11.73 13.95
CA GLY A 267 -9.22 11.75 13.84
C GLY A 267 -9.73 10.73 12.80
N ASP A 268 -11.02 10.38 12.88
CA ASP A 268 -11.69 9.47 11.94
C ASP A 268 -12.33 10.17 10.73
N THR A 269 -12.05 11.48 10.55
CA THR A 269 -12.60 12.29 9.46
C THR A 269 -12.15 11.75 8.11
N VAL A 270 -13.12 11.55 7.20
CA VAL A 270 -12.91 11.24 5.78
C VAL A 270 -13.52 12.34 4.92
N ARG A 271 -13.08 12.47 3.66
CA ARG A 271 -13.66 13.40 2.68
C ARG A 271 -14.71 12.71 1.81
N LEU A 272 -15.76 13.43 1.45
CA LEU A 272 -16.72 12.94 0.46
C LEU A 272 -16.01 12.48 -0.83
N PRO A 273 -16.47 11.40 -1.46
CA PRO A 273 -17.75 10.69 -1.25
C PRO A 273 -17.77 9.70 -0.09
N MET A 274 -16.64 9.53 0.65
CA MET A 274 -16.61 8.74 1.86
C MET A 274 -17.36 9.45 2.99
N VAL A 275 -18.01 8.64 3.85
CA VAL A 275 -18.83 9.16 4.96
C VAL A 275 -18.40 8.47 6.27
N PRO A 276 -18.77 9.02 7.45
CA PRO A 276 -18.56 8.35 8.72
C PRO A 276 -19.19 6.95 8.75
N LEU A 277 -18.54 6.02 9.44
CA LEU A 277 -19.01 4.64 9.56
C LEU A 277 -20.36 4.52 10.24
N ALA A 278 -21.15 3.54 9.79
CA ALA A 278 -22.32 3.07 10.51
C ALA A 278 -21.93 2.50 11.89
N GLU A 279 -22.83 2.63 12.89
CA GLU A 279 -22.57 2.20 14.26
C GLU A 279 -22.25 0.69 14.34
N LYS A 280 -22.90 -0.13 13.53
CA LYS A 280 -22.62 -1.57 13.43
C LYS A 280 -21.16 -1.84 13.03
N THR A 281 -20.63 -1.08 12.09
CA THR A 281 -19.23 -1.22 11.63
C THR A 281 -18.25 -0.73 12.69
N ARG A 282 -18.57 0.38 13.39
CA ARG A 282 -17.80 0.86 14.55
C ARG A 282 -17.67 -0.21 15.63
N ALA A 283 -18.79 -0.86 15.97
CA ALA A 283 -18.80 -1.95 16.95
C ALA A 283 -17.91 -3.13 16.50
N ALA A 284 -18.04 -3.58 15.26
CA ALA A 284 -17.24 -4.68 14.71
C ALA A 284 -15.72 -4.35 14.67
N VAL A 285 -15.35 -3.14 14.32
CA VAL A 285 -13.94 -2.69 14.35
C VAL A 285 -13.40 -2.69 15.78
N ARG A 286 -14.16 -2.17 16.75
CA ARG A 286 -13.76 -2.19 18.17
C ARG A 286 -13.56 -3.61 18.68
N GLU A 287 -14.50 -4.52 18.42
CA GLU A 287 -14.42 -5.94 18.82
C GLU A 287 -13.17 -6.61 18.24
N ALA A 288 -12.90 -6.38 16.95
CA ALA A 288 -11.70 -6.89 16.28
C ALA A 288 -10.40 -6.34 16.88
N MET A 289 -10.38 -5.07 17.32
CA MET A 289 -9.22 -4.46 17.98
C MET A 289 -9.01 -5.05 19.39
N VAL A 290 -10.09 -5.33 20.14
CA VAL A 290 -10.00 -6.03 21.43
C VAL A 290 -9.44 -7.44 21.23
N HIS A 291 -9.96 -8.20 20.24
CA HIS A 291 -9.44 -9.52 19.89
C HIS A 291 -7.94 -9.50 19.56
N ALA A 292 -7.50 -8.50 18.82
CA ALA A 292 -6.08 -8.33 18.47
C ALA A 292 -5.23 -7.85 19.67
N GLY A 293 -5.84 -7.47 20.82
CA GLY A 293 -5.16 -6.95 21.99
C GLY A 293 -4.59 -5.54 21.81
N LEU A 294 -5.24 -4.71 20.99
CA LEU A 294 -4.84 -3.34 20.71
C LEU A 294 -5.51 -2.33 21.65
N ILE A 295 -6.69 -2.66 22.15
CA ILE A 295 -7.46 -1.90 23.13
C ILE A 295 -8.12 -2.86 24.12
N ASN A 296 -8.64 -2.34 25.23
CA ASN A 296 -9.39 -3.07 26.26
C ASN A 296 -10.90 -3.05 25.99
#